data_3941f781614b968711a0d51fd5e27865
#
_entry.id   3941f781614b968711a0d51fd5e27865
#
_cell.length_a   1.000
_cell.length_b   1.000
_cell.length_c   1.000
_cell.angle_alpha   90.00
_cell.angle_beta   90.00
_cell.angle_gamma   90.00
#
_symmetry.space_group_name_H-M   'P 1'
#
loop_
_entity.id
_entity.type
_entity.pdbx_description
1 polymer ?
#
loop_
_entity_poly.entity_id
_entity_poly.type
_entity_poly.pdbx_seq_one_letter_code
_entity_poly.pdbx_strand_id
1 'polypeptide(L)'
;GTVYHPLEVPQQIEHSFLRILEVAEAITDPFEQAFFIMVHLPYLQPFEDVNKRVSRLAANIPMVKGNLCPLSFIDVPQQDYVTGLIGVYELNRVDYLRDLFVWAYRRSAARYSAALQSLGDPDPFRLRHRARIGELVREVVTGEMGRTQAVHWIKEKAGEVIEPEERDRFLEVVETELMSLHEGNIARFRLRPGEFATWQKDW
;
A
#
# COMPACT_ATOMS: atom_id res chain seq x y z
N GLY A 1 -17.01 30.76 21.09
CA GLY A 1 -16.60 29.38 21.27
C GLY A 1 -15.13 29.34 21.59
N THR A 2 -14.73 28.49 22.50
CA THR A 2 -13.32 28.25 22.79
C THR A 2 -12.72 27.55 21.57
N VAL A 3 -11.70 28.16 20.98
CA VAL A 3 -10.92 27.51 19.89
C VAL A 3 -9.99 26.49 20.54
N TYR A 4 -9.98 25.25 20.03
CA TYR A 4 -9.07 24.24 20.50
C TYR A 4 -7.61 24.68 20.28
N HIS A 5 -6.82 24.63 21.36
CA HIS A 5 -5.38 24.89 21.32
C HIS A 5 -4.61 23.60 21.63
N PRO A 6 -3.75 23.13 20.71
CA PRO A 6 -2.90 21.97 20.98
C PRO A 6 -1.86 22.28 22.06
N LEU A 7 -1.23 21.23 22.60
CA LEU A 7 -0.09 21.38 23.50
C LEU A 7 1.08 22.06 22.79
N GLU A 8 1.79 22.96 23.49
CA GLU A 8 2.92 23.72 22.93
C GLU A 8 4.26 23.25 23.51
N VAL A 9 4.26 22.54 24.65
CA VAL A 9 5.47 22.09 25.34
C VAL A 9 5.96 20.77 24.72
N PRO A 10 7.16 20.74 24.07
CA PRO A 10 7.65 19.55 23.36
C PRO A 10 7.70 18.28 24.21
N GLN A 11 8.13 18.39 25.48
CA GLN A 11 8.22 17.24 26.40
C GLN A 11 6.83 16.66 26.74
N GLN A 12 5.79 17.51 26.81
CA GLN A 12 4.42 17.06 27.05
C GLN A 12 3.83 16.42 25.78
N ILE A 13 4.15 16.95 24.60
CA ILE A 13 3.76 16.38 23.32
C ILE A 13 4.36 14.98 23.18
N GLU A 14 5.69 14.84 23.40
CA GLU A 14 6.38 13.56 23.34
C GLU A 14 5.81 12.55 24.33
N HIS A 15 5.64 12.94 25.59
CA HIS A 15 5.02 12.07 26.61
C HIS A 15 3.63 11.60 26.22
N SER A 16 2.77 12.52 25.75
CA SER A 16 1.42 12.20 25.31
C SER A 16 1.40 11.33 24.06
N PHE A 17 2.32 11.56 23.13
CA PHE A 17 2.48 10.73 21.94
C PHE A 17 2.87 9.28 22.28
N LEU A 18 3.86 9.10 23.15
CA LEU A 18 4.26 7.78 23.62
C LEU A 18 3.11 7.07 24.36
N ARG A 19 2.35 7.82 25.15
CA ARG A 19 1.16 7.27 25.82
C ARG A 19 0.06 6.84 24.83
N ILE A 20 -0.16 7.59 23.75
CA ILE A 20 -1.08 7.17 22.69
C ILE A 20 -0.60 5.85 22.06
N LEU A 21 0.69 5.70 21.78
CA LEU A 21 1.24 4.47 21.21
C LEU A 21 1.08 3.28 22.16
N GLU A 22 1.38 3.46 23.45
CA GLU A 22 1.23 2.43 24.47
C GLU A 22 -0.24 1.95 24.58
N VAL A 23 -1.19 2.89 24.64
CA VAL A 23 -2.61 2.55 24.70
C VAL A 23 -3.07 1.87 23.42
N ALA A 24 -2.64 2.38 22.26
CA ALA A 24 -2.96 1.76 20.97
C ALA A 24 -2.45 0.32 20.89
N GLU A 25 -1.25 0.04 21.40
CA GLU A 25 -0.70 -1.32 21.43
C GLU A 25 -1.52 -2.28 22.31
N ALA A 26 -2.10 -1.78 23.38
CA ALA A 26 -2.94 -2.57 24.28
C ALA A 26 -4.33 -2.91 23.72
N ILE A 27 -4.80 -2.17 22.69
CA ILE A 27 -6.08 -2.42 22.03
C ILE A 27 -5.92 -3.61 21.07
N THR A 28 -6.66 -4.68 21.30
CA THR A 28 -6.57 -5.92 20.51
C THR A 28 -7.45 -5.93 19.27
N ASP A 29 -8.60 -5.25 19.30
CA ASP A 29 -9.47 -5.12 18.13
C ASP A 29 -8.90 -4.12 17.12
N PRO A 30 -8.65 -4.52 15.87
CA PRO A 30 -7.98 -3.66 14.88
C PRO A 30 -8.84 -2.44 14.47
N PHE A 31 -10.17 -2.52 14.55
CA PHE A 31 -11.04 -1.39 14.25
C PHE A 31 -11.02 -0.37 15.37
N GLU A 32 -11.08 -0.83 16.61
CA GLU A 32 -10.98 0.02 17.79
C GLU A 32 -9.59 0.69 17.84
N GLN A 33 -8.52 -0.06 17.58
CA GLN A 33 -7.16 0.47 17.51
C GLN A 33 -7.01 1.54 16.42
N ALA A 34 -7.53 1.28 15.21
CA ALA A 34 -7.51 2.23 14.11
C ALA A 34 -8.29 3.50 14.43
N PHE A 35 -9.48 3.36 14.99
CA PHE A 35 -10.31 4.49 15.37
C PHE A 35 -9.70 5.31 16.51
N PHE A 36 -9.13 4.64 17.50
CA PHE A 36 -8.38 5.29 18.60
C PHE A 36 -7.27 6.19 18.05
N ILE A 37 -6.45 5.67 17.14
CA ILE A 37 -5.38 6.44 16.49
C ILE A 37 -5.95 7.64 15.72
N MET A 38 -7.06 7.45 14.99
CA MET A 38 -7.71 8.51 14.23
C MET A 38 -8.28 9.64 15.10
N VAL A 39 -8.65 9.35 16.33
CA VAL A 39 -9.15 10.35 17.29
C VAL A 39 -7.98 11.06 17.95
N HIS A 40 -7.06 10.32 18.56
CA HIS A 40 -6.07 10.88 19.47
C HIS A 40 -4.89 11.55 18.78
N LEU A 41 -4.44 11.06 17.62
CA LEU A 41 -3.29 11.64 16.94
C LEU A 41 -3.57 13.06 16.41
N PRO A 42 -4.70 13.32 15.72
CA PRO A 42 -5.04 14.68 15.31
C PRO A 42 -5.46 15.57 16.49
N TYR A 43 -5.94 15.01 17.60
CA TYR A 43 -6.22 15.76 18.82
C TYR A 43 -4.92 16.26 19.47
N LEU A 44 -3.89 15.43 19.58
CA LEU A 44 -2.59 15.82 20.13
C LEU A 44 -1.86 16.83 19.25
N GLN A 45 -1.99 16.72 17.91
CA GLN A 45 -1.27 17.53 16.92
C GLN A 45 0.25 17.54 17.15
N PRO A 46 0.93 16.37 17.14
CA PRO A 46 2.35 16.29 17.47
C PRO A 46 3.26 16.91 16.40
N PHE A 47 2.76 17.23 15.22
CA PHE A 47 3.50 17.82 14.11
C PHE A 47 2.96 19.22 13.79
N GLU A 48 3.77 20.09 13.22
CA GLU A 48 3.35 21.43 12.77
C GLU A 48 2.26 21.34 11.68
N ASP A 49 2.34 20.34 10.80
CA ASP A 49 1.33 20.05 9.77
C ASP A 49 1.14 18.52 9.67
N VAL A 50 0.32 18.09 8.75
CA VAL A 50 0.04 16.70 8.33
C VAL A 50 -0.65 15.82 9.36
N ASN A 51 -0.96 16.26 10.56
CA ASN A 51 -1.54 15.47 11.65
C ASN A 51 -2.74 14.61 11.20
N LYS A 52 -3.66 15.19 10.43
CA LYS A 52 -4.83 14.48 9.88
C LYS A 52 -4.45 13.41 8.84
N ARG A 53 -3.41 13.64 8.04
CA ARG A 53 -2.92 12.67 7.06
C ARG A 53 -2.20 11.52 7.73
N VAL A 54 -1.34 11.84 8.68
CA VAL A 54 -0.60 10.84 9.47
C VAL A 54 -1.57 9.94 10.25
N SER A 55 -2.61 10.50 10.88
CA SER A 55 -3.59 9.71 11.63
C SER A 55 -4.35 8.71 10.74
N ARG A 56 -4.77 9.12 9.54
CA ARG A 56 -5.43 8.23 8.56
C ARG A 56 -4.50 7.15 8.02
N LEU A 57 -3.22 7.46 7.81
CA LEU A 57 -2.23 6.45 7.41
C LEU A 57 -1.94 5.48 8.56
N ALA A 58 -1.73 5.98 9.77
CA ALA A 58 -1.46 5.17 10.95
C ALA A 58 -2.64 4.24 11.30
N ALA A 59 -3.89 4.68 11.07
CA ALA A 59 -5.09 3.86 11.25
C ALA A 59 -5.10 2.60 10.34
N ASN A 60 -4.34 2.59 9.25
CA ASN A 60 -4.21 1.42 8.38
C ASN A 60 -3.22 0.37 8.93
N ILE A 61 -2.37 0.71 9.88
CA ILE A 61 -1.40 -0.25 10.44
C ILE A 61 -2.11 -1.47 11.05
N PRO A 62 -3.07 -1.33 11.97
CA PRO A 62 -3.79 -2.49 12.52
C PRO A 62 -4.62 -3.23 11.45
N MET A 63 -5.19 -2.53 10.47
CA MET A 63 -5.92 -3.17 9.37
C MET A 63 -5.01 -4.10 8.57
N VAL A 64 -3.84 -3.63 8.17
CA VAL A 64 -2.87 -4.43 7.40
C VAL A 64 -2.32 -5.59 8.25
N LYS A 65 -1.99 -5.36 9.52
CA LYS A 65 -1.55 -6.43 10.43
C LYS A 65 -2.62 -7.50 10.64
N GLY A 66 -3.89 -7.10 10.68
CA GLY A 66 -5.05 -7.99 10.80
C GLY A 66 -5.49 -8.63 9.48
N ASN A 67 -4.75 -8.43 8.38
CA ASN A 67 -5.12 -8.87 7.03
C ASN A 67 -6.54 -8.41 6.62
N LEU A 68 -6.91 -7.21 7.04
CA LEU A 68 -8.17 -6.57 6.71
C LEU A 68 -8.02 -5.63 5.50
N CYS A 69 -9.15 -5.29 4.89
CA CYS A 69 -9.19 -4.29 3.82
C CYS A 69 -8.62 -2.95 4.31
N PRO A 70 -7.73 -2.29 3.56
CA PRO A 70 -7.27 -0.96 3.92
C PRO A 70 -8.41 0.07 3.95
N LEU A 71 -8.37 0.94 4.94
CA LEU A 71 -9.29 2.06 5.07
C LEU A 71 -8.90 3.19 4.12
N SER A 72 -9.84 3.64 3.29
CA SER A 72 -9.67 4.76 2.36
C SER A 72 -10.69 5.87 2.64
N PHE A 73 -10.22 7.11 2.59
CA PHE A 73 -11.05 8.30 2.75
C PHE A 73 -11.34 9.02 1.43
N ILE A 74 -11.10 8.37 0.29
CA ILE A 74 -11.22 9.00 -1.03
C ILE A 74 -12.63 9.51 -1.34
N ASP A 75 -13.65 8.83 -0.79
CA ASP A 75 -15.06 9.19 -0.99
C ASP A 75 -15.64 10.02 0.15
N VAL A 76 -14.87 10.25 1.22
CA VAL A 76 -15.31 11.02 2.36
C VAL A 76 -15.24 12.51 2.04
N PRO A 77 -16.36 13.24 2.08
CA PRO A 77 -16.32 14.68 1.90
C PRO A 77 -15.41 15.32 2.95
N GLN A 78 -14.53 16.20 2.50
CA GLN A 78 -13.56 16.85 3.40
C GLN A 78 -14.26 17.59 4.56
N GLN A 79 -15.39 18.21 4.26
CA GLN A 79 -16.15 18.95 5.25
C GLN A 79 -16.69 18.04 6.37
N ASP A 80 -17.17 16.85 6.04
CA ASP A 80 -17.69 15.89 7.02
C ASP A 80 -16.59 15.41 7.96
N TYR A 81 -15.41 15.12 7.39
CA TYR A 81 -14.25 14.73 8.19
C TYR A 81 -13.80 15.85 9.13
N VAL A 82 -13.75 17.08 8.65
CA VAL A 82 -13.42 18.26 9.48
C VAL A 82 -14.47 18.47 10.57
N THR A 83 -15.76 18.36 10.23
CA THR A 83 -16.85 18.47 11.21
C THR A 83 -16.75 17.41 12.31
N GLY A 84 -16.42 16.16 11.93
CA GLY A 84 -16.17 15.08 12.89
C GLY A 84 -15.02 15.39 13.85
N LEU A 85 -13.93 15.94 13.34
CA LEU A 85 -12.78 16.35 14.18
C LEU A 85 -13.11 17.55 15.08
N ILE A 86 -13.88 18.53 14.60
CA ILE A 86 -14.34 19.66 15.44
C ILE A 86 -15.19 19.12 16.61
N GLY A 87 -16.05 18.14 16.36
CA GLY A 87 -16.81 17.47 17.42
C GLY A 87 -15.91 16.85 18.49
N VAL A 88 -14.77 16.27 18.09
CA VAL A 88 -13.76 15.75 19.03
C VAL A 88 -13.07 16.90 19.78
N TYR A 89 -12.61 17.91 19.06
CA TYR A 89 -11.80 19.00 19.64
C TYR A 89 -12.59 19.88 20.61
N GLU A 90 -13.79 20.28 20.23
CA GLU A 90 -14.57 21.29 20.98
C GLU A 90 -15.57 20.68 21.95
N LEU A 91 -16.05 19.47 21.68
CA LEU A 91 -17.15 18.85 22.42
C LEU A 91 -16.76 17.55 23.12
N ASN A 92 -15.54 17.02 22.91
CA ASN A 92 -15.11 15.70 23.36
C ASN A 92 -16.09 14.58 22.90
N ARG A 93 -16.69 14.73 21.72
CA ARG A 93 -17.65 13.78 21.15
C ARG A 93 -17.08 13.11 19.90
N VAL A 94 -17.08 11.80 19.93
CA VAL A 94 -16.52 10.97 18.86
C VAL A 94 -17.58 10.36 17.94
N ASP A 95 -18.87 10.51 18.26
CA ASP A 95 -19.96 9.79 17.58
C ASP A 95 -19.97 10.01 16.08
N TYR A 96 -19.93 11.28 15.65
CA TYR A 96 -19.96 11.61 14.22
C TYR A 96 -18.72 11.09 13.47
N LEU A 97 -17.55 11.23 14.06
CA LEU A 97 -16.31 10.73 13.46
C LEU A 97 -16.31 9.19 13.41
N ARG A 98 -16.88 8.50 14.41
CA ARG A 98 -17.07 7.06 14.43
C ARG A 98 -17.99 6.59 13.29
N ASP A 99 -19.13 7.24 13.13
CA ASP A 99 -20.09 6.89 12.10
C ASP A 99 -19.49 7.09 10.70
N LEU A 100 -18.71 8.16 10.53
CA LEU A 100 -17.96 8.44 9.31
C LEU A 100 -16.86 7.38 9.05
N PHE A 101 -16.14 6.94 10.08
CA PHE A 101 -15.16 5.86 10.02
C PHE A 101 -15.82 4.55 9.56
N VAL A 102 -16.94 4.16 10.16
CA VAL A 102 -17.67 2.95 9.78
C VAL A 102 -18.16 3.03 8.33
N TRP A 103 -18.70 4.17 7.93
CA TRP A 103 -19.14 4.40 6.55
C TRP A 103 -17.97 4.30 5.57
N ALA A 104 -16.86 4.97 5.85
CA ALA A 104 -15.66 4.96 5.02
C ALA A 104 -15.08 3.54 4.88
N TYR A 105 -15.04 2.78 5.97
CA TYR A 105 -14.57 1.40 5.95
C TYR A 105 -15.46 0.48 5.10
N ARG A 106 -16.78 0.54 5.27
CA ARG A 106 -17.73 -0.25 4.46
C ARG A 106 -17.56 0.03 2.97
N ARG A 107 -17.37 1.29 2.62
CA ARG A 107 -17.15 1.71 1.23
C ARG A 107 -15.79 1.24 0.69
N SER A 108 -14.75 1.32 1.50
CA SER A 108 -13.42 0.79 1.18
C SER A 108 -13.47 -0.72 0.92
N ALA A 109 -14.14 -1.47 1.80
CA ALA A 109 -14.29 -2.91 1.66
C ALA A 109 -15.07 -3.31 0.39
N ALA A 110 -16.15 -2.61 0.07
CA ALA A 110 -16.91 -2.84 -1.15
C ALA A 110 -16.06 -2.60 -2.41
N ARG A 111 -15.29 -1.51 -2.47
CA ARG A 111 -14.36 -1.22 -3.57
C ARG A 111 -13.25 -2.25 -3.67
N TYR A 112 -12.66 -2.62 -2.55
CA TYR A 112 -11.60 -3.62 -2.50
C TYR A 112 -12.07 -4.98 -3.01
N SER A 113 -13.27 -5.42 -2.58
CA SER A 113 -13.90 -6.66 -3.07
C SER A 113 -14.18 -6.62 -4.57
N ALA A 114 -14.70 -5.49 -5.07
CA ALA A 114 -14.94 -5.33 -6.50
C ALA A 114 -13.62 -5.34 -7.32
N ALA A 115 -12.56 -4.71 -6.80
CA ALA A 115 -11.25 -4.75 -7.42
C ALA A 115 -10.66 -6.17 -7.43
N LEU A 116 -10.75 -6.91 -6.34
CA LEU A 116 -10.30 -8.31 -6.28
C LEU A 116 -11.05 -9.19 -7.28
N GLN A 117 -12.38 -9.03 -7.39
CA GLN A 117 -13.19 -9.77 -8.36
C GLN A 117 -12.81 -9.44 -9.81
N SER A 118 -12.45 -8.18 -10.09
CA SER A 118 -12.03 -7.76 -11.43
C SER A 118 -10.64 -8.24 -11.83
N LEU A 119 -9.75 -8.49 -10.86
CA LEU A 119 -8.40 -9.00 -11.11
C LEU A 119 -8.37 -10.50 -11.45
N GLY A 120 -9.47 -11.23 -11.20
CA GLY A 120 -9.53 -12.67 -11.37
C GLY A 120 -8.66 -13.44 -10.35
N ASP A 121 -8.73 -14.76 -10.41
CA ASP A 121 -7.83 -15.60 -9.61
C ASP A 121 -6.40 -15.45 -10.10
N PRO A 122 -5.43 -15.36 -9.18
CA PRO A 122 -4.02 -15.35 -9.55
C PRO A 122 -3.68 -16.58 -10.40
N ASP A 123 -3.04 -16.38 -11.56
CA ASP A 123 -2.63 -17.48 -12.42
C ASP A 123 -1.69 -18.43 -11.65
N PRO A 124 -2.11 -19.68 -11.37
CA PRO A 124 -1.29 -20.63 -10.61
C PRO A 124 0.08 -20.92 -11.27
N PHE A 125 0.15 -20.81 -12.58
CA PHE A 125 1.38 -20.95 -13.34
C PHE A 125 2.35 -19.81 -13.04
N ARG A 126 1.87 -18.57 -13.11
CA ARG A 126 2.66 -17.38 -12.77
C ARG A 126 3.14 -17.39 -11.31
N LEU A 127 2.30 -17.88 -10.38
CA LEU A 127 2.69 -18.03 -8.99
C LEU A 127 3.81 -19.06 -8.80
N ARG A 128 3.68 -20.23 -9.43
CA ARG A 128 4.69 -21.31 -9.36
C ARG A 128 6.04 -20.85 -9.87
N HIS A 129 6.06 -20.14 -10.99
CA HIS A 129 7.28 -19.72 -11.67
C HIS A 129 7.74 -18.30 -11.35
N ARG A 130 7.08 -17.63 -10.37
CA ARG A 130 7.31 -16.20 -10.04
C ARG A 130 8.78 -15.84 -9.83
N ALA A 131 9.53 -16.67 -9.11
CA ALA A 131 10.94 -16.40 -8.84
C ALA A 131 11.77 -16.44 -10.13
N ARG A 132 11.54 -17.47 -10.97
CA ARG A 132 12.26 -17.65 -12.23
C ARG A 132 11.92 -16.57 -13.26
N ILE A 133 10.64 -16.24 -13.40
CA ILE A 133 10.19 -15.11 -14.24
C ILE A 133 10.90 -13.82 -13.81
N GLY A 134 10.93 -13.55 -12.51
CA GLY A 134 11.59 -12.35 -11.97
C GLY A 134 13.10 -12.32 -12.20
N GLU A 135 13.78 -13.45 -12.08
CA GLU A 135 15.22 -13.59 -12.38
C GLU A 135 15.49 -13.29 -13.85
N LEU A 136 14.78 -13.93 -14.78
CA LEU A 136 14.99 -13.73 -16.21
C LEU A 136 14.71 -12.31 -16.68
N VAL A 137 13.62 -11.72 -16.22
CA VAL A 137 13.32 -10.31 -16.52
C VAL A 137 14.43 -9.39 -16.04
N ARG A 138 14.94 -9.63 -14.82
CA ARG A 138 16.04 -8.86 -14.27
C ARG A 138 17.32 -9.01 -15.08
N GLU A 139 17.69 -10.24 -15.44
CA GLU A 139 18.93 -10.53 -16.18
C GLU A 139 18.89 -9.94 -17.59
N VAL A 140 17.74 -9.96 -18.28
CA VAL A 140 17.56 -9.30 -19.57
C VAL A 140 17.80 -7.79 -19.46
N VAL A 141 17.21 -7.15 -18.45
CA VAL A 141 17.32 -5.69 -18.25
C VAL A 141 18.73 -5.30 -17.80
N THR A 142 19.32 -6.00 -16.82
CA THR A 142 20.67 -5.69 -16.33
C THR A 142 21.76 -6.05 -17.32
N GLY A 143 21.51 -7.04 -18.20
CA GLY A 143 22.39 -7.41 -19.32
C GLY A 143 22.23 -6.53 -20.55
N GLU A 144 21.37 -5.50 -20.49
CA GLU A 144 21.08 -4.57 -21.60
C GLU A 144 20.77 -5.32 -22.92
N MET A 145 20.05 -6.46 -22.82
CA MET A 145 19.77 -7.30 -23.97
C MET A 145 18.70 -6.66 -24.85
N GLY A 146 19.00 -6.48 -26.14
CA GLY A 146 18.00 -6.11 -27.12
C GLY A 146 17.02 -7.26 -27.38
N ARG A 147 15.86 -6.95 -27.98
CA ARG A 147 14.70 -7.85 -28.12
C ARG A 147 15.05 -9.23 -28.70
N THR A 148 15.83 -9.28 -29.79
CA THR A 148 16.19 -10.55 -30.45
C THR A 148 17.12 -11.40 -29.57
N GLN A 149 18.05 -10.75 -28.89
CA GLN A 149 18.99 -11.43 -27.98
C GLN A 149 18.25 -11.97 -26.76
N ALA A 150 17.35 -11.17 -26.18
CA ALA A 150 16.56 -11.57 -25.03
C ALA A 150 15.70 -12.81 -25.32
N VAL A 151 15.01 -12.85 -26.45
CA VAL A 151 14.19 -14.02 -26.87
C VAL A 151 15.04 -15.28 -26.98
N HIS A 152 16.23 -15.20 -27.60
CA HIS A 152 17.10 -16.34 -27.72
C HIS A 152 17.60 -16.82 -26.37
N TRP A 153 18.05 -15.90 -25.54
CA TRP A 153 18.60 -16.19 -24.21
C TRP A 153 17.52 -16.76 -23.25
N ILE A 154 16.30 -16.21 -23.26
CA ILE A 154 15.20 -16.73 -22.45
C ILE A 154 14.83 -18.15 -22.86
N LYS A 155 14.82 -18.46 -24.16
CA LYS A 155 14.58 -19.83 -24.69
C LYS A 155 15.62 -20.83 -24.19
N GLU A 156 16.88 -20.44 -24.23
CA GLU A 156 17.99 -21.28 -23.74
C GLU A 156 17.81 -21.58 -22.25
N LYS A 157 17.60 -20.54 -21.43
CA LYS A 157 17.43 -20.66 -19.99
C LYS A 157 16.14 -21.40 -19.59
N ALA A 158 15.06 -21.19 -20.30
CA ALA A 158 13.84 -21.95 -20.09
C ALA A 158 14.04 -23.44 -20.38
N GLY A 159 14.83 -23.76 -21.38
CA GLY A 159 15.19 -25.14 -21.72
C GLY A 159 15.92 -25.91 -20.61
N GLU A 160 16.71 -25.19 -19.77
CA GLU A 160 17.48 -25.77 -18.67
C GLU A 160 16.63 -26.05 -17.41
N VAL A 161 15.55 -25.28 -17.18
CA VAL A 161 14.89 -25.21 -15.86
C VAL A 161 13.39 -25.49 -15.87
N ILE A 162 12.76 -25.41 -17.07
CA ILE A 162 11.29 -25.54 -17.20
C ILE A 162 10.99 -26.84 -17.96
N GLU A 163 9.97 -27.57 -17.46
CA GLU A 163 9.50 -28.81 -18.11
C GLU A 163 9.05 -28.53 -19.56
N PRO A 164 9.32 -29.46 -20.50
CA PRO A 164 9.05 -29.24 -21.91
C PRO A 164 7.63 -28.76 -22.23
N GLU A 165 6.63 -29.31 -21.54
CA GLU A 165 5.22 -28.98 -21.75
C GLU A 165 4.83 -27.54 -21.28
N GLU A 166 5.61 -26.94 -20.38
CA GLU A 166 5.37 -25.64 -19.81
C GLU A 166 6.19 -24.52 -20.47
N ARG A 167 7.16 -24.84 -21.32
CA ARG A 167 8.14 -23.88 -21.88
C ARG A 167 7.51 -22.80 -22.72
N ASP A 168 6.60 -23.12 -23.61
CA ASP A 168 5.98 -22.13 -24.49
C ASP A 168 5.18 -21.10 -23.68
N ARG A 169 4.41 -21.57 -22.71
CA ARG A 169 3.67 -20.70 -21.80
C ARG A 169 4.61 -19.85 -20.94
N PHE A 170 5.71 -20.42 -20.49
CA PHE A 170 6.71 -19.71 -19.70
C PHE A 170 7.35 -18.56 -20.49
N LEU A 171 7.72 -18.82 -21.75
CA LEU A 171 8.26 -17.81 -22.67
C LEU A 171 7.28 -16.68 -22.89
N GLU A 172 6.01 -16.99 -23.22
CA GLU A 172 4.95 -16.00 -23.40
C GLU A 172 4.77 -15.10 -22.16
N VAL A 173 4.83 -15.70 -20.96
CA VAL A 173 4.70 -14.95 -19.71
C VAL A 173 5.89 -14.03 -19.49
N VAL A 174 7.13 -14.49 -19.70
CA VAL A 174 8.33 -13.64 -19.55
C VAL A 174 8.35 -12.51 -20.56
N GLU A 175 8.01 -12.78 -21.82
CA GLU A 175 7.89 -11.75 -22.86
C GLU A 175 6.82 -10.69 -22.50
N THR A 176 5.67 -11.13 -22.00
CA THR A 176 4.59 -10.22 -21.55
C THR A 176 5.06 -9.33 -20.41
N GLU A 177 5.79 -9.87 -19.43
CA GLU A 177 6.34 -9.08 -18.32
C GLU A 177 7.37 -8.04 -18.84
N LEU A 178 8.25 -8.40 -19.76
CA LEU A 178 9.22 -7.48 -20.37
C LEU A 178 8.52 -6.37 -21.16
N MET A 179 7.49 -6.70 -21.95
CA MET A 179 6.74 -5.72 -22.73
C MET A 179 5.90 -4.76 -21.84
N SER A 180 5.52 -5.21 -20.66
CA SER A 180 4.72 -4.41 -19.71
C SER A 180 5.57 -3.66 -18.68
N LEU A 181 6.92 -3.70 -18.78
CA LEU A 181 7.80 -2.99 -17.87
C LEU A 181 7.66 -1.46 -18.02
N HIS A 182 7.53 -0.80 -16.89
CA HIS A 182 7.53 0.66 -16.77
C HIS A 182 8.02 1.08 -15.37
N GLU A 183 8.39 2.34 -15.18
CA GLU A 183 8.96 2.85 -13.92
C GLU A 183 8.16 2.48 -12.67
N GLY A 184 6.84 2.37 -12.77
CA GLY A 184 5.98 2.03 -11.63
C GLY A 184 6.00 0.54 -11.23
N ASN A 185 6.52 -0.37 -12.04
CA ASN A 185 6.53 -1.81 -11.77
C ASN A 185 7.91 -2.48 -11.68
N ILE A 186 8.98 -1.78 -12.04
CA ILE A 186 10.36 -2.31 -12.03
C ILE A 186 10.82 -2.83 -10.66
N ALA A 187 10.30 -2.25 -9.57
CA ALA A 187 10.63 -2.69 -8.21
C ALA A 187 10.25 -4.15 -7.95
N ARG A 188 9.23 -4.70 -8.63
CA ARG A 188 8.83 -6.12 -8.57
C ARG A 188 9.95 -7.06 -8.99
N PHE A 189 10.82 -6.60 -9.87
CA PHE A 189 11.96 -7.34 -10.44
C PHE A 189 13.30 -6.92 -9.80
N ARG A 190 13.27 -6.13 -8.73
CA ARG A 190 14.46 -5.61 -8.04
C ARG A 190 15.39 -4.81 -8.96
N LEU A 191 14.81 -4.13 -9.94
CA LEU A 191 15.51 -3.26 -10.88
C LEU A 191 15.59 -1.83 -10.32
N ARG A 192 16.70 -1.15 -10.63
CA ARG A 192 16.89 0.28 -10.33
C ARG A 192 16.38 1.12 -11.49
N PRO A 193 15.91 2.35 -11.24
CA PRO A 193 15.45 3.24 -12.31
C PRO A 193 16.50 3.48 -13.40
N GLY A 194 17.79 3.60 -13.03
CA GLY A 194 18.88 3.77 -13.99
C GLY A 194 19.09 2.56 -14.90
N GLU A 195 19.03 1.34 -14.36
CA GLU A 195 19.16 0.10 -15.14
C GLU A 195 18.03 -0.01 -16.18
N PHE A 196 16.81 0.27 -15.76
CA PHE A 196 15.66 0.28 -16.65
C PHE A 196 15.76 1.35 -17.73
N ALA A 197 16.15 2.58 -17.37
CA ALA A 197 16.25 3.69 -18.32
C ALA A 197 17.34 3.44 -19.39
N THR A 198 18.44 2.76 -19.03
CA THR A 198 19.48 2.37 -19.98
C THR A 198 18.97 1.32 -20.95
N TRP A 199 18.40 0.23 -20.42
CA TRP A 199 17.86 -0.87 -21.23
C TRP A 199 16.73 -0.43 -22.17
N GLN A 200 15.83 0.43 -21.70
CA GLN A 200 14.65 0.89 -22.47
C GLN A 200 15.02 1.61 -23.77
N LYS A 201 16.24 2.18 -23.89
CA LYS A 201 16.69 2.88 -25.10
C LYS A 201 16.94 1.95 -26.25
N ASP A 202 17.32 0.71 -25.97
CA ASP A 202 17.74 -0.30 -26.96
C ASP A 202 16.70 -1.42 -27.13
N TRP A 203 15.61 -1.36 -26.36
CA TRP A 203 14.47 -2.31 -26.40
C TRP A 203 13.42 -1.88 -27.43
#